data_fa508ab04c287392d0ff7e1fb7411d00
#
_entry.id   fa508ab04c287392d0ff7e1fb7411d00
#
_cell.length_a   1.000
_cell.length_b   1.000
_cell.length_c   1.000
_cell.angle_alpha   90.00
_cell.angle_beta   90.00
_cell.angle_gamma   90.00
#
_symmetry.space_group_name_H-M   'P 1'
#
loop_
_entity.id
_entity.type
_entity.pdbx_description
1 polymer ?
#
loop_
_entity_poly.entity_id
_entity_poly.type
_entity_poly.pdbx_seq_one_letter_code
_entity_poly.pdbx_strand_id
1 'polypeptide(L)'
;WNFHISKDGECCLDIPHKLLKLKKRGILFEEFYREVIYPFFANYHFKKSTGYYANGEYDHHFAGIVQYYREEYGLKDFKNIIAILETALYRIKYQPNKECPLCGGHKYKKCCRKKVYKLKGYGQPQLMIDLELFKQQHFRRTKGLE
;
A
#
# COMPACT_ATOMS: atom_id res chain seq x y z
N TRP A 1 -12.79 5.19 -15.20
CA TRP A 1 -13.40 5.24 -13.86
C TRP A 1 -13.87 6.66 -13.58
N ASN A 2 -15.15 6.86 -13.33
CA ASN A 2 -15.68 8.13 -12.92
C ASN A 2 -16.13 8.02 -11.46
N PHE A 3 -15.61 8.88 -10.58
CA PHE A 3 -15.91 8.84 -9.15
C PHE A 3 -15.61 7.49 -8.46
N HIS A 4 -14.55 6.78 -8.85
CA HIS A 4 -14.21 5.44 -8.36
C HIS A 4 -15.26 4.35 -8.64
N ILE A 5 -16.13 4.59 -9.62
CA ILE A 5 -17.10 3.62 -10.10
C ILE A 5 -16.76 3.29 -11.56
N SER A 6 -16.64 2.00 -11.91
CA SER A 6 -16.43 1.54 -13.27
C SER A 6 -17.70 1.72 -14.12
N LYS A 7 -17.58 1.54 -15.43
CA LYS A 7 -18.74 1.54 -16.33
C LYS A 7 -19.73 0.42 -16.00
N ASP A 8 -19.24 -0.67 -15.43
CA ASP A 8 -20.03 -1.86 -15.05
C ASP A 8 -20.58 -1.76 -13.61
N GLY A 9 -20.39 -0.61 -12.94
CA GLY A 9 -20.89 -0.36 -11.59
C GLY A 9 -19.99 -0.86 -10.46
N GLU A 10 -18.80 -1.39 -10.76
CA GLU A 10 -17.86 -1.80 -9.71
C GLU A 10 -17.30 -0.60 -8.97
N CYS A 11 -17.35 -0.65 -7.65
CA CYS A 11 -16.86 0.42 -6.77
C CYS A 11 -15.42 0.13 -6.30
N CYS A 12 -14.50 1.06 -6.55
CA CYS A 12 -13.17 1.05 -5.96
C CYS A 12 -13.24 1.62 -4.54
N LEU A 13 -13.60 0.78 -3.58
CA LEU A 13 -13.88 1.21 -2.20
C LEU A 13 -12.66 1.75 -1.48
N ASP A 14 -11.50 1.14 -1.68
CA ASP A 14 -10.19 1.58 -1.16
C ASP A 14 -9.07 0.79 -1.85
N ILE A 15 -7.81 1.13 -1.57
CA ILE A 15 -6.68 0.37 -2.08
C ILE A 15 -6.66 -1.05 -1.50
N PRO A 16 -6.22 -2.07 -2.29
CA PRO A 16 -6.24 -3.47 -1.88
C PRO A 16 -5.59 -3.73 -0.52
N HIS A 17 -4.51 -3.01 -0.20
CA HIS A 17 -3.77 -3.16 1.06
C HIS A 17 -4.60 -2.83 2.30
N LYS A 18 -5.43 -1.78 2.25
CA LYS A 18 -6.34 -1.44 3.35
C LYS A 18 -7.43 -2.48 3.51
N LEU A 19 -8.04 -2.90 2.41
CA LEU A 19 -9.05 -3.96 2.41
C LEU A 19 -8.50 -5.29 2.94
N LEU A 20 -7.26 -5.66 2.58
CA LEU A 20 -6.59 -6.83 3.14
C LEU A 20 -6.34 -6.74 4.65
N LYS A 21 -5.99 -5.55 5.16
CA LYS A 21 -5.88 -5.34 6.61
C LYS A 21 -7.20 -5.58 7.32
N LEU A 22 -8.30 -5.04 6.79
CA LEU A 22 -9.63 -5.22 7.34
C LEU A 22 -10.05 -6.70 7.33
N LYS A 23 -9.89 -7.38 6.19
CA LYS A 23 -10.18 -8.81 6.06
C LYS A 23 -9.43 -9.66 7.09
N LYS A 24 -8.14 -9.36 7.33
CA LYS A 24 -7.33 -10.11 8.30
C LYS A 24 -7.69 -9.82 9.76
N ARG A 25 -8.18 -8.63 10.04
CA ARG A 25 -8.69 -8.26 11.37
C ARG A 25 -9.98 -9.01 11.69
N GLY A 26 -10.67 -9.54 10.67
CA GLY A 26 -11.97 -10.20 10.85
C GLY A 26 -13.08 -9.18 11.10
N ILE A 27 -13.20 -8.22 10.19
CA ILE A 27 -14.21 -7.15 10.29
C ILE A 27 -15.63 -7.69 10.12
N LEU A 28 -16.54 -7.27 10.98
CA LEU A 28 -17.96 -7.53 10.85
C LEU A 28 -18.60 -6.61 9.79
N PHE A 29 -19.77 -6.98 9.26
CA PHE A 29 -20.45 -6.21 8.21
C PHE A 29 -20.75 -4.76 8.66
N GLU A 30 -21.21 -4.55 9.88
CA GLU A 30 -21.46 -3.20 10.40
C GLU A 30 -20.21 -2.32 10.42
N GLU A 31 -19.07 -2.90 10.84
CA GLU A 31 -17.79 -2.20 10.83
C GLU A 31 -17.34 -1.90 9.39
N PHE A 32 -17.47 -2.88 8.48
CA PHE A 32 -17.16 -2.69 7.07
C PHE A 32 -18.04 -1.62 6.43
N TYR A 33 -19.32 -1.63 6.72
CA TYR A 33 -20.24 -0.58 6.25
C TYR A 33 -19.80 0.79 6.76
N ARG A 34 -19.55 0.94 8.05
CA ARG A 34 -19.19 2.22 8.67
C ARG A 34 -17.80 2.72 8.26
N GLU A 35 -16.81 1.83 8.14
CA GLU A 35 -15.41 2.20 7.87
C GLU A 35 -15.08 2.32 6.38
N VAL A 36 -15.86 1.67 5.50
CA VAL A 36 -15.54 1.58 4.06
C VAL A 36 -16.71 2.03 3.19
N ILE A 37 -17.87 1.38 3.30
CA ILE A 37 -18.99 1.64 2.38
C ILE A 37 -19.55 3.04 2.57
N TYR A 38 -19.89 3.40 3.80
CA TYR A 38 -20.48 4.71 4.09
C TYR A 38 -19.55 5.88 3.71
N PRO A 39 -18.26 5.89 4.08
CA PRO A 39 -17.34 6.95 3.65
C PRO A 39 -17.17 7.03 2.13
N PHE A 40 -17.18 5.90 1.42
CA PHE A 40 -17.12 5.88 -0.03
C PHE A 40 -18.33 6.63 -0.65
N PHE A 41 -19.55 6.29 -0.27
CA PHE A 41 -20.73 6.95 -0.81
C PHE A 41 -20.89 8.39 -0.31
N ALA A 42 -20.50 8.70 0.92
CA ALA A 42 -20.47 10.08 1.42
C ALA A 42 -19.52 10.96 0.58
N ASN A 43 -18.32 10.47 0.31
CA ASN A 43 -17.35 11.14 -0.57
C ASN A 43 -17.84 11.24 -2.02
N TYR A 44 -18.51 10.20 -2.54
CA TYR A 44 -19.13 10.23 -3.87
C TYR A 44 -20.16 11.37 -4.00
N HIS A 45 -21.10 11.46 -3.05
CA HIS A 45 -22.11 12.51 -3.04
C HIS A 45 -21.50 13.90 -2.85
N PHE A 46 -20.51 14.03 -1.97
CA PHE A 46 -19.80 15.29 -1.76
C PHE A 46 -19.09 15.75 -3.05
N LYS A 47 -18.36 14.85 -3.72
CA LYS A 47 -17.69 15.16 -4.99
C LYS A 47 -18.69 15.51 -6.08
N LYS A 48 -19.83 14.82 -6.15
CA LYS A 48 -20.87 15.11 -7.13
C LYS A 48 -21.44 16.52 -6.98
N SER A 49 -21.51 17.03 -5.74
CA SER A 49 -22.04 18.38 -5.45
C SER A 49 -20.98 19.49 -5.51
N THR A 50 -19.73 19.19 -5.17
CA THR A 50 -18.66 20.20 -5.01
C THR A 50 -17.55 20.13 -6.06
N GLY A 51 -17.41 19.01 -6.76
CA GLY A 51 -16.36 18.74 -7.74
C GLY A 51 -15.06 18.17 -7.17
N TYR A 52 -14.89 18.07 -5.84
CA TYR A 52 -13.69 17.52 -5.19
C TYR A 52 -14.01 16.60 -4.01
N TYR A 53 -13.05 15.76 -3.59
CA TYR A 53 -13.22 14.87 -2.46
C TYR A 53 -12.93 15.56 -1.13
N ALA A 54 -13.82 15.40 -0.14
CA ALA A 54 -13.71 16.04 1.18
C ALA A 54 -12.45 15.62 1.93
N ASN A 55 -12.09 14.34 1.87
CA ASN A 55 -10.98 13.74 2.60
C ASN A 55 -9.78 13.39 1.71
N GLY A 56 -9.72 13.95 0.50
CA GLY A 56 -8.76 13.51 -0.51
C GLY A 56 -9.08 12.10 -1.03
N GLU A 57 -8.26 11.63 -1.92
CA GLU A 57 -8.33 10.27 -2.46
C GLU A 57 -6.92 9.73 -2.69
N TYR A 58 -6.78 8.42 -2.71
CA TYR A 58 -5.55 7.79 -3.20
C TYR A 58 -5.50 7.90 -4.73
N ASP A 59 -4.30 8.09 -5.23
CA ASP A 59 -4.05 7.97 -6.66
C ASP A 59 -4.48 6.59 -7.18
N HIS A 60 -4.84 6.53 -8.46
CA HIS A 60 -5.23 5.26 -9.07
C HIS A 60 -4.04 4.36 -9.39
N HIS A 61 -4.29 3.05 -9.47
CA HIS A 61 -3.34 2.05 -9.89
C HIS A 61 -2.04 2.06 -9.06
N PHE A 62 -0.88 1.99 -9.73
CA PHE A 62 0.42 1.93 -9.08
C PHE A 62 0.75 3.18 -8.26
N ALA A 63 0.32 4.36 -8.69
CA ALA A 63 0.54 5.61 -7.96
C ALA A 63 -0.09 5.57 -6.56
N GLY A 64 -1.30 5.03 -6.43
CA GLY A 64 -1.96 4.81 -5.13
C GLY A 64 -1.20 3.83 -4.24
N ILE A 65 -0.63 2.77 -4.81
CA ILE A 65 0.22 1.83 -4.07
C ILE A 65 1.47 2.55 -3.55
N VAL A 66 2.13 3.36 -4.38
CA VAL A 66 3.30 4.17 -3.97
C VAL A 66 2.95 5.14 -2.85
N GLN A 67 1.81 5.83 -2.98
CA GLN A 67 1.30 6.72 -1.93
C GLN A 67 1.10 5.97 -0.62
N TYR A 68 0.47 4.78 -0.66
CA TYR A 68 0.27 3.93 0.51
C TYR A 68 1.58 3.52 1.18
N TYR A 69 2.59 3.09 0.40
CA TYR A 69 3.90 2.73 0.96
C TYR A 69 4.61 3.92 1.60
N ARG A 70 4.42 5.12 1.05
CA ARG A 70 4.95 6.37 1.61
C ARG A 70 4.30 6.71 2.94
N GLU A 71 2.98 6.67 3.00
CA GLU A 71 2.20 7.05 4.20
C GLU A 71 2.34 6.02 5.33
N GLU A 72 2.10 4.75 5.04
CA GLU A 72 2.05 3.69 6.05
C GLU A 72 3.44 3.26 6.55
N TYR A 73 4.44 3.31 5.67
CA TYR A 73 5.78 2.81 5.99
C TYR A 73 6.87 3.88 5.96
N GLY A 74 6.57 5.11 5.54
CA GLY A 74 7.56 6.16 5.35
C GLY A 74 8.63 5.82 4.30
N LEU A 75 8.27 5.04 3.29
CA LEU A 75 9.17 4.57 2.23
C LEU A 75 8.95 5.40 0.96
N LYS A 76 10.00 6.10 0.52
CA LYS A 76 9.95 7.00 -0.65
C LYS A 76 10.72 6.46 -1.86
N ASP A 77 11.76 5.67 -1.61
CA ASP A 77 12.65 5.15 -2.64
C ASP A 77 12.27 3.71 -3.03
N PHE A 78 12.17 3.44 -4.33
CA PHE A 78 11.79 2.13 -4.86
C PHE A 78 12.79 1.03 -4.50
N LYS A 79 14.09 1.33 -4.48
CA LYS A 79 15.12 0.35 -4.06
C LYS A 79 14.86 -0.13 -2.62
N ASN A 80 14.55 0.82 -1.72
CA ASN A 80 14.25 0.48 -0.34
C ASN A 80 12.94 -0.30 -0.20
N ILE A 81 11.91 0.04 -0.99
CA ILE A 81 10.65 -0.71 -1.01
C ILE A 81 10.90 -2.14 -1.49
N ILE A 82 11.59 -2.32 -2.60
CA ILE A 82 11.95 -3.63 -3.17
C ILE A 82 12.72 -4.47 -2.14
N ALA A 83 13.77 -3.91 -1.54
CA ALA A 83 14.59 -4.63 -0.55
C ALA A 83 13.79 -5.09 0.69
N ILE A 84 12.85 -4.25 1.16
CA ILE A 84 11.98 -4.60 2.29
C ILE A 84 10.96 -5.66 1.88
N LEU A 85 10.39 -5.58 0.68
CA LEU A 85 9.47 -6.59 0.13
C LEU A 85 10.16 -7.94 -0.04
N GLU A 86 11.35 -7.98 -0.62
CA GLU A 86 12.16 -9.20 -0.74
C GLU A 86 12.47 -9.80 0.63
N THR A 87 12.85 -8.97 1.59
CA THR A 87 13.12 -9.42 2.97
C THR A 87 11.87 -10.04 3.62
N ALA A 88 10.70 -9.46 3.38
CA ALA A 88 9.44 -9.97 3.91
C ALA A 88 9.02 -11.28 3.23
N LEU A 89 9.10 -11.33 1.89
CA LEU A 89 8.68 -12.44 1.05
C LEU A 89 9.57 -13.67 1.24
N TYR A 90 10.89 -13.49 1.13
CA TYR A 90 11.87 -14.57 1.24
C TYR A 90 12.31 -14.85 2.68
N ARG A 91 11.71 -14.18 3.68
CA ARG A 91 11.96 -14.36 5.10
C ARG A 91 13.43 -14.18 5.49
N ILE A 92 14.12 -13.26 4.81
CA ILE A 92 15.53 -12.97 5.08
C ILE A 92 15.68 -12.49 6.53
N LYS A 93 16.69 -13.02 7.22
CA LYS A 93 16.96 -12.70 8.63
C LYS A 93 18.19 -11.80 8.74
N TYR A 94 18.05 -10.70 9.45
CA TYR A 94 19.14 -9.78 9.77
C TYR A 94 19.39 -9.73 11.27
N GLN A 95 20.62 -9.44 11.66
CA GLN A 95 20.99 -9.29 13.07
C GLN A 95 20.34 -8.04 13.66
N PRO A 96 19.53 -8.17 14.74
CA PRO A 96 18.72 -7.05 15.24
C PRO A 96 19.51 -5.82 15.70
N ASN A 97 20.71 -6.06 16.23
CA ASN A 97 21.55 -5.02 16.85
C ASN A 97 22.60 -4.41 15.89
N LYS A 98 22.73 -4.94 14.68
CA LYS A 98 23.62 -4.40 13.65
C LYS A 98 22.92 -3.27 12.88
N GLU A 99 23.73 -2.49 12.17
CA GLU A 99 23.24 -1.49 11.20
C GLU A 99 22.24 -2.13 10.24
N CYS A 100 21.22 -1.35 9.85
CA CYS A 100 20.15 -1.86 9.00
C CYS A 100 20.62 -1.97 7.56
N PRO A 101 20.69 -3.18 6.99
CA PRO A 101 21.16 -3.37 5.61
C PRO A 101 20.15 -2.89 4.56
N LEU A 102 18.91 -2.54 4.98
CA LEU A 102 17.84 -2.11 4.08
C LEU A 102 17.80 -0.60 3.86
N CYS A 103 18.37 0.20 4.75
CA CYS A 103 18.32 1.66 4.66
C CYS A 103 19.62 2.36 5.12
N GLY A 104 20.63 1.62 5.54
CA GLY A 104 21.92 2.18 6.02
C GLY A 104 21.79 3.08 7.25
N GLY A 105 20.65 2.99 7.97
CA GLY A 105 20.37 3.85 9.11
C GLY A 105 20.71 3.20 10.45
N HIS A 106 19.82 3.39 11.43
CA HIS A 106 19.99 2.82 12.78
C HIS A 106 20.01 1.29 12.81
N LYS A 107 20.18 0.71 14.02
CA LYS A 107 20.09 -0.75 14.24
C LYS A 107 18.80 -1.31 13.63
N TYR A 108 18.89 -2.45 12.92
CA TYR A 108 17.76 -3.06 12.20
C TYR A 108 16.49 -3.18 13.05
N LYS A 109 16.62 -3.57 14.34
CA LYS A 109 15.46 -3.68 15.24
C LYS A 109 14.72 -2.35 15.48
N LYS A 110 15.39 -1.21 15.34
CA LYS A 110 14.83 0.13 15.58
C LYS A 110 14.31 0.83 14.32
N CYS A 111 14.49 0.23 13.13
CA CYS A 111 14.06 0.84 11.87
C CYS A 111 13.24 -0.12 11.00
N CYS A 112 13.82 -0.83 10.04
CA CYS A 112 13.08 -1.58 9.03
C CYS A 112 12.46 -2.89 9.52
N ARG A 113 12.88 -3.45 10.67
CA ARG A 113 12.33 -4.70 11.20
C ARG A 113 10.81 -4.65 11.36
N LYS A 114 10.28 -3.57 11.96
CA LYS A 114 8.83 -3.39 12.17
C LYS A 114 8.07 -3.33 10.84
N LYS A 115 8.65 -2.67 9.84
CA LYS A 115 8.07 -2.56 8.48
C LYS A 115 7.99 -3.93 7.81
N VAL A 116 9.07 -4.71 7.86
CA VAL A 116 9.12 -6.09 7.34
C VAL A 116 8.05 -6.98 8.01
N TYR A 117 7.90 -6.89 9.34
CA TYR A 117 6.87 -7.66 10.05
C TYR A 117 5.45 -7.26 9.65
N LYS A 118 5.18 -5.99 9.52
CA LYS A 118 3.87 -5.51 9.05
C LYS A 118 3.56 -6.02 7.65
N LEU A 119 4.54 -5.97 6.73
CA LEU A 119 4.37 -6.45 5.35
C LEU A 119 4.08 -7.95 5.27
N LYS A 120 4.74 -8.78 6.08
CA LYS A 120 4.42 -10.22 6.18
C LYS A 120 2.94 -10.46 6.46
N GLY A 121 2.30 -9.53 7.13
CA GLY A 121 0.87 -9.56 7.38
C GLY A 121 -0.01 -9.59 6.13
N TYR A 122 0.41 -9.11 4.96
CA TYR A 122 -0.40 -9.18 3.72
C TYR A 122 -0.45 -10.56 3.08
N GLY A 123 0.50 -11.43 3.41
CA GLY A 123 0.64 -12.76 2.82
C GLY A 123 1.46 -12.75 1.53
N GLN A 124 1.94 -13.93 1.16
CA GLN A 124 2.83 -14.08 0.00
C GLN A 124 2.25 -13.57 -1.32
N PRO A 125 0.97 -13.85 -1.67
CA PRO A 125 0.44 -13.41 -2.96
C PRO A 125 0.51 -11.88 -3.13
N GLN A 126 0.11 -11.12 -2.13
CA GLN A 126 0.16 -9.66 -2.23
C GLN A 126 1.59 -9.13 -2.27
N LEU A 127 2.50 -9.72 -1.47
CA LEU A 127 3.92 -9.32 -1.49
C LEU A 127 4.57 -9.60 -2.85
N MET A 128 4.21 -10.68 -3.53
CA MET A 128 4.71 -10.99 -4.88
C MET A 128 4.21 -9.97 -5.90
N ILE A 129 2.92 -9.64 -5.87
CA ILE A 129 2.32 -8.64 -6.76
C ILE A 129 3.02 -7.29 -6.58
N ASP A 130 3.16 -6.84 -5.34
CA ASP A 130 3.80 -5.55 -5.06
C ASP A 130 5.27 -5.55 -5.50
N LEU A 131 6.01 -6.61 -5.19
CA LEU A 131 7.42 -6.74 -5.56
C LEU A 131 7.61 -6.64 -7.07
N GLU A 132 6.79 -7.34 -7.83
CA GLU A 132 6.84 -7.32 -9.29
C GLU A 132 6.52 -5.92 -9.84
N LEU A 133 5.46 -5.28 -9.35
CA LEU A 133 5.09 -3.93 -9.75
C LEU A 133 6.22 -2.91 -9.49
N PHE A 134 6.82 -2.95 -8.29
CA PHE A 134 7.92 -2.04 -7.96
C PHE A 134 9.18 -2.32 -8.78
N LYS A 135 9.51 -3.59 -9.06
CA LYS A 135 10.65 -3.96 -9.93
C LYS A 135 10.45 -3.47 -11.35
N GLN A 136 9.28 -3.69 -11.95
CA GLN A 136 8.96 -3.24 -13.30
C GLN A 136 9.05 -1.72 -13.42
N GLN A 137 8.46 -0.98 -12.48
CA GLN A 137 8.50 0.48 -12.50
C GLN A 137 9.90 1.03 -12.22
N HIS A 138 10.65 0.40 -11.32
CA HIS A 138 12.04 0.77 -11.07
C HIS A 138 12.91 0.59 -12.33
N PHE A 139 12.73 -0.55 -13.02
CA PHE A 139 13.42 -0.81 -14.29
C PHE A 139 13.09 0.23 -15.37
N ARG A 140 11.80 0.56 -15.56
CA ARG A 140 11.37 1.58 -16.53
C ARG A 140 12.04 2.92 -16.25
N ARG A 141 12.01 3.40 -15.00
CA ARG A 141 12.67 4.66 -14.60
C ARG A 141 14.16 4.66 -14.85
N THR A 142 14.85 3.56 -14.56
CA THR A 142 16.31 3.47 -14.78
C THR A 142 16.70 3.42 -16.26
N LYS A 143 15.78 3.06 -17.15
CA LYS A 143 15.97 3.01 -18.60
C LYS A 143 15.40 4.23 -19.32
N GLY A 144 14.78 5.19 -18.62
CA GLY A 144 14.15 6.35 -19.24
C GLY A 144 12.96 6.00 -20.13
N LEU A 145 12.20 4.94 -19.79
CA LEU A 145 11.06 4.42 -20.55
C LEU A 145 9.72 4.89 -19.95
N GLU A 146 9.69 6.07 -19.34
CA GLU A 146 8.45 6.68 -18.82
C GLU A 146 7.66 7.38 -19.92
#